data_ddad1fe13621946553a8802a937c0a3d
#
_entry.id   ddad1fe13621946553a8802a937c0a3d
#
_cell.length_a   1.000
_cell.length_b   1.000
_cell.length_c   1.000
_cell.angle_alpha   90.00
_cell.angle_beta   90.00
_cell.angle_gamma   90.00
#
_symmetry.space_group_name_H-M   'P 1'
#
loop_
_entity.id
_entity.type
_entity.pdbx_description
1 polymer ?
#
loop_
_entity_poly.entity_id
_entity_poly.type
_entity_poly.pdbx_seq_one_letter_code
_entity_poly.pdbx_strand_id
1 'polypeptide(L)'
;MNMPPLPYLKRIRGLNTDGLHHCFTDASVWANFDPGRLTLCSPDPQAIRMPDDKINVLTVTLPTNFKAARCDSEASTDILRQFQREIEAIRFDPGDGPIDLPVKLKVHDSIFVPLAKWAMLCTGNYRCVRKDAAVSIKEAVHTDLDASRSIYNWVRDLCVALGASPDDLVPFEKYAAAANGLIRPSSAARALFAGAPNIERVDRLVQSIAAQRGLRNAVLDETVALVDARLELNRKAAA
;
A
#
# COMPACT_ATOMS: atom_id res chain seq x y z
N MET A 1 -1.79 6.61 0.44
CA MET A 1 -0.57 6.27 1.21
C MET A 1 -0.69 4.82 1.62
N ASN A 2 0.38 4.02 1.42
CA ASN A 2 0.37 2.61 1.82
C ASN A 2 1.21 2.38 3.09
N MET A 3 2.11 3.32 3.40
CA MET A 3 2.86 3.33 4.65
C MET A 3 1.95 3.83 5.77
N PRO A 4 1.63 3.02 6.77
CA PRO A 4 0.79 3.45 7.89
C PRO A 4 1.48 4.56 8.69
N PRO A 5 0.73 5.57 9.18
CA PRO A 5 1.24 6.48 10.19
C PRO A 5 1.71 5.73 11.43
N LEU A 6 2.79 6.17 12.07
CA LEU A 6 3.31 5.51 13.27
C LEU A 6 2.27 5.41 14.40
N PRO A 7 1.44 6.45 14.69
CA PRO A 7 0.36 6.34 15.65
C PRO A 7 -0.70 5.29 15.29
N TYR A 8 -0.94 5.07 14.00
CA TYR A 8 -1.85 4.03 13.54
C TYR A 8 -1.34 2.62 13.91
N LEU A 9 -0.04 2.40 13.77
CA LEU A 9 0.59 1.13 14.13
C LEU A 9 0.51 0.81 15.62
N LYS A 10 0.42 1.84 16.49
CA LYS A 10 0.21 1.67 17.95
C LYS A 10 -1.13 0.99 18.29
N ARG A 11 -2.09 1.01 17.37
CA ARG A 11 -3.39 0.34 17.52
C ARG A 11 -3.29 -1.19 17.38
N ILE A 12 -2.18 -1.70 16.82
CA ILE A 12 -1.93 -3.13 16.69
C ILE A 12 -1.37 -3.65 18.03
N ARG A 13 -2.15 -4.49 18.69
CA ARG A 13 -1.79 -5.01 20.02
C ARG A 13 -0.48 -5.79 19.98
N GLY A 14 0.42 -5.47 20.90
CA GLY A 14 1.69 -6.19 21.07
C GLY A 14 2.75 -5.86 20.01
N LEU A 15 2.56 -4.80 19.23
CA LEU A 15 3.57 -4.30 18.30
C LEU A 15 4.44 -3.23 18.99
N ASN A 16 5.76 -3.42 18.98
CA ASN A 16 6.71 -2.40 19.43
C ASN A 16 6.94 -1.37 18.32
N THR A 17 6.27 -0.23 18.41
CA THR A 17 6.36 0.83 17.39
C THR A 17 7.66 1.62 17.45
N ASP A 18 8.33 1.68 18.61
CA ASP A 18 9.62 2.40 18.74
C ASP A 18 10.72 1.68 17.93
N GLY A 19 10.65 0.35 17.84
CA GLY A 19 11.52 -0.45 16.99
C GLY A 19 11.29 -0.26 15.48
N LEU A 20 10.28 0.53 15.07
CA LEU A 20 9.92 0.76 13.66
C LEU A 20 10.33 2.13 13.13
N HIS A 21 10.92 3.01 13.96
CA HIS A 21 11.30 4.36 13.56
C HIS A 21 12.22 4.39 12.34
N HIS A 22 13.13 3.41 12.22
CA HIS A 22 14.05 3.28 11.09
C HIS A 22 13.37 2.97 9.74
N CYS A 23 12.09 2.63 9.74
CA CYS A 23 11.29 2.44 8.53
C CYS A 23 10.79 3.77 7.93
N PHE A 24 10.93 4.87 8.67
CA PHE A 24 10.50 6.21 8.28
C PHE A 24 11.71 7.09 8.04
N THR A 25 11.62 8.01 7.08
CA THR A 25 12.67 9.03 6.85
C THR A 25 12.81 9.95 8.05
N ASP A 26 11.67 10.35 8.62
CA ASP A 26 11.58 11.11 9.87
C ASP A 26 10.32 10.65 10.63
N ALA A 27 10.52 9.89 11.69
CA ALA A 27 9.42 9.41 12.52
C ALA A 27 8.91 10.50 13.50
N SER A 28 9.69 11.54 13.75
CA SER A 28 9.33 12.60 14.72
C SER A 28 8.16 13.45 14.26
N VAL A 29 7.91 13.53 12.96
CA VAL A 29 6.77 14.28 12.38
C VAL A 29 5.43 13.85 12.97
N TRP A 30 5.31 12.58 13.36
CA TRP A 30 4.06 12.03 13.91
C TRP A 30 3.70 12.56 15.28
N ALA A 31 4.66 13.13 16.03
CA ALA A 31 4.40 13.76 17.32
C ALA A 31 3.54 15.03 17.22
N ASN A 32 3.46 15.63 16.03
CA ASN A 32 2.68 16.84 15.75
C ASN A 32 1.19 16.57 15.44
N PHE A 33 0.78 15.30 15.41
CA PHE A 33 -0.58 14.93 15.05
C PHE A 33 -1.33 14.31 16.22
N ASP A 34 -2.61 14.63 16.33
CA ASP A 34 -3.52 13.95 17.24
C ASP A 34 -3.76 12.50 16.76
N PRO A 35 -3.32 11.48 17.52
CA PRO A 35 -3.49 10.08 17.13
C PRO A 35 -4.95 9.69 16.88
N GLY A 36 -5.89 10.31 17.63
CA GLY A 36 -7.33 10.03 17.52
C GLY A 36 -7.91 10.43 16.16
N ARG A 37 -7.27 11.35 15.45
CA ARG A 37 -7.69 11.86 14.13
C ARG A 37 -6.95 11.23 12.97
N LEU A 38 -5.99 10.34 13.25
CA LEU A 38 -5.22 9.67 12.23
C LEU A 38 -5.83 8.31 11.88
N THR A 39 -5.94 8.03 10.60
CA THR A 39 -6.26 6.69 10.10
C THR A 39 -5.48 6.38 8.84
N LEU A 40 -5.55 5.13 8.40
CA LEU A 40 -4.97 4.68 7.15
C LEU A 40 -6.07 4.54 6.10
N CYS A 41 -5.84 5.17 4.95
CA CYS A 41 -6.63 4.96 3.76
C CYS A 41 -5.74 4.34 2.68
N SER A 42 -6.12 3.18 2.19
CA SER A 42 -5.42 2.47 1.12
C SER A 42 -6.17 2.65 -0.20
N PRO A 43 -5.69 3.53 -1.10
CA PRO A 43 -6.28 3.69 -2.42
C PRO A 43 -5.90 2.53 -3.34
N ASP A 44 -6.84 2.11 -4.19
CA ASP A 44 -6.58 1.09 -5.21
C ASP A 44 -6.09 1.64 -6.56
N PRO A 45 -6.11 2.96 -6.84
CA PRO A 45 -5.95 3.41 -8.20
C PRO A 45 -4.53 3.27 -8.72
N GLN A 46 -4.45 2.77 -9.93
CA GLN A 46 -3.38 3.18 -10.83
C GLN A 46 -3.90 4.35 -11.67
N ALA A 47 -3.82 5.54 -11.13
CA ALA A 47 -4.09 6.75 -11.90
C ALA A 47 -2.89 7.06 -12.78
N ILE A 48 -3.10 7.21 -14.06
CA ILE A 48 -2.08 7.50 -15.06
C ILE A 48 -2.44 8.80 -15.73
N ARG A 49 -1.48 9.73 -15.82
CA ARG A 49 -1.59 10.84 -16.74
C ARG A 49 -1.01 10.42 -18.07
N MET A 50 -1.84 10.44 -19.10
CA MET A 50 -1.36 10.22 -20.47
C MET A 50 -0.60 11.47 -20.94
N PRO A 51 0.43 11.33 -21.80
CA PRO A 51 1.26 12.45 -22.25
C PRO A 51 0.45 13.57 -22.93
N ASP A 52 -0.58 13.20 -23.66
CA ASP A 52 -1.42 14.13 -24.44
C ASP A 52 -2.61 14.68 -23.64
N ASP A 53 -2.80 14.21 -22.41
CA ASP A 53 -3.90 14.69 -21.56
C ASP A 53 -3.57 16.02 -20.90
N LYS A 54 -4.62 16.79 -20.62
CA LYS A 54 -4.51 18.01 -19.81
C LYS A 54 -3.99 17.66 -18.41
N ILE A 55 -3.34 18.65 -17.79
CA ILE A 55 -2.68 18.49 -16.47
C ILE A 55 -3.61 17.96 -15.37
N ASN A 56 -4.89 18.27 -15.46
CA ASN A 56 -5.93 17.87 -14.49
C ASN A 56 -6.71 16.61 -14.90
N VAL A 57 -6.28 15.92 -15.96
CA VAL A 57 -6.90 14.66 -16.40
C VAL A 57 -6.07 13.48 -15.95
N LEU A 58 -6.70 12.53 -15.26
CA LEU A 58 -6.12 11.26 -14.85
C LEU A 58 -6.96 10.12 -15.41
N THR A 59 -6.31 9.19 -16.10
CA THR A 59 -6.95 7.94 -16.52
C THR A 59 -6.86 6.93 -15.40
N VAL A 60 -7.99 6.41 -14.95
CA VAL A 60 -8.10 5.36 -13.95
C VAL A 60 -8.68 4.11 -14.61
N THR A 61 -7.88 3.05 -14.69
CA THR A 61 -8.23 1.83 -15.44
C THR A 61 -9.11 0.85 -14.66
N LEU A 62 -9.24 1.04 -13.35
CA LEU A 62 -10.04 0.17 -12.48
C LEU A 62 -10.97 1.00 -11.60
N PRO A 63 -12.21 0.55 -11.36
CA PRO A 63 -13.04 1.15 -10.32
C PRO A 63 -12.28 1.20 -9.01
N THR A 64 -12.21 2.38 -8.40
CA THR A 64 -11.36 2.62 -7.26
C THR A 64 -12.15 2.70 -5.98
N ASN A 65 -11.82 1.82 -5.03
CA ASN A 65 -12.26 1.95 -3.66
C ASN A 65 -11.13 2.50 -2.80
N PHE A 66 -11.38 3.62 -2.14
CA PHE A 66 -10.56 4.10 -1.04
C PHE A 66 -11.00 3.38 0.23
N LYS A 67 -10.22 2.40 0.66
CA LYS A 67 -10.50 1.62 1.88
C LYS A 67 -9.86 2.32 3.07
N ALA A 68 -10.67 2.99 3.86
CA ALA A 68 -10.22 3.64 5.09
C ALA A 68 -10.59 2.78 6.31
N ALA A 69 -9.70 2.69 7.27
CA ALA A 69 -10.06 2.18 8.59
C ALA A 69 -10.73 3.29 9.40
N ARG A 70 -11.51 2.90 10.41
CA ARG A 70 -12.01 3.86 11.40
C ARG A 70 -10.86 4.60 12.09
N CYS A 71 -11.10 5.83 12.54
CA CYS A 71 -10.23 6.53 13.47
C CYS A 71 -10.38 5.95 14.90
N ASP A 72 -9.47 6.28 15.81
CA ASP A 72 -9.68 6.00 17.24
C ASP A 72 -10.81 6.87 17.81
N SER A 73 -10.91 8.13 17.36
CA SER A 73 -12.01 9.02 17.67
C SER A 73 -13.27 8.61 16.91
N GLU A 74 -14.37 8.35 17.61
CA GLU A 74 -15.67 8.08 17.00
C GLU A 74 -16.17 9.28 16.20
N ALA A 75 -16.03 10.50 16.72
CA ALA A 75 -16.42 11.71 15.99
C ALA A 75 -15.69 11.86 14.65
N SER A 76 -14.40 11.52 14.60
CA SER A 76 -13.64 11.52 13.34
C SER A 76 -14.08 10.40 12.41
N THR A 77 -14.44 9.24 12.94
CA THR A 77 -15.01 8.13 12.19
C THR A 77 -16.34 8.49 11.56
N ASP A 78 -17.21 9.17 12.29
CA ASP A 78 -18.52 9.61 11.80
C ASP A 78 -18.40 10.61 10.65
N ILE A 79 -17.41 11.51 10.70
CA ILE A 79 -17.10 12.40 9.56
C ILE A 79 -16.73 11.58 8.32
N LEU A 80 -15.87 10.56 8.45
CA LEU A 80 -15.50 9.70 7.33
C LEU A 80 -16.70 8.91 6.79
N ARG A 81 -17.56 8.41 7.67
CA ARG A 81 -18.80 7.71 7.27
C ARG A 81 -19.80 8.65 6.60
N GLN A 82 -19.85 9.90 7.02
CA GLN A 82 -20.65 10.92 6.33
C GLN A 82 -20.12 11.14 4.91
N PHE A 83 -18.81 11.33 4.72
CA PHE A 83 -18.21 11.43 3.37
C PHE A 83 -18.49 10.19 2.52
N GLN A 84 -18.41 9.00 3.10
CA GLN A 84 -18.79 7.79 2.38
C GLN A 84 -20.21 7.89 1.82
N ARG A 85 -21.20 8.24 2.66
CA ARG A 85 -22.60 8.36 2.24
C ARG A 85 -22.79 9.45 1.18
N GLU A 86 -22.15 10.60 1.35
CA GLU A 86 -22.24 11.70 0.41
C GLU A 86 -21.67 11.34 -0.97
N ILE A 87 -20.49 10.69 -1.00
CA ILE A 87 -19.87 10.21 -2.25
C ILE A 87 -20.74 9.14 -2.92
N GLU A 88 -21.31 8.22 -2.15
CA GLU A 88 -22.20 7.18 -2.68
C GLU A 88 -23.51 7.73 -3.25
N ALA A 89 -23.99 8.87 -2.74
CA ALA A 89 -25.19 9.54 -3.22
C ALA A 89 -24.98 10.36 -4.51
N ILE A 90 -23.74 10.73 -4.83
CA ILE A 90 -23.42 11.54 -6.02
C ILE A 90 -23.72 10.73 -7.28
N ARG A 91 -24.39 11.41 -8.23
CA ARG A 91 -24.54 10.96 -9.61
C ARG A 91 -23.84 11.94 -10.53
N PHE A 92 -23.12 11.41 -11.50
CA PHE A 92 -22.42 12.18 -12.51
C PHE A 92 -23.05 11.92 -13.88
N ASP A 93 -23.37 12.98 -14.59
CA ASP A 93 -23.88 12.87 -15.95
C ASP A 93 -22.78 13.21 -16.95
N PRO A 94 -22.21 12.21 -17.67
CA PRO A 94 -21.23 12.41 -18.73
C PRO A 94 -21.84 12.90 -20.05
N GLY A 95 -23.15 13.04 -20.13
CA GLY A 95 -23.93 13.41 -21.34
C GLY A 95 -24.87 12.32 -21.84
N ASP A 96 -24.68 11.07 -21.39
CA ASP A 96 -25.50 9.91 -21.77
C ASP A 96 -26.44 9.47 -20.62
N GLY A 97 -26.58 10.30 -19.60
CA GLY A 97 -27.39 10.06 -18.41
C GLY A 97 -26.57 9.83 -17.13
N PRO A 98 -27.21 9.95 -15.95
CA PRO A 98 -26.49 9.91 -14.68
C PRO A 98 -25.96 8.52 -14.35
N ILE A 99 -24.70 8.43 -13.97
CA ILE A 99 -24.01 7.21 -13.52
C ILE A 99 -23.51 7.36 -12.08
N ASP A 100 -23.27 6.21 -11.43
CA ASP A 100 -22.52 6.17 -10.17
C ASP A 100 -21.07 6.59 -10.40
N LEU A 101 -20.49 7.31 -9.44
CA LEU A 101 -19.05 7.57 -9.50
C LEU A 101 -18.26 6.26 -9.45
N PRO A 102 -17.24 6.10 -10.33
CA PRO A 102 -16.38 4.92 -10.33
C PRO A 102 -15.39 4.91 -9.14
N VAL A 103 -15.43 5.95 -8.31
CA VAL A 103 -14.57 6.12 -7.13
C VAL A 103 -15.46 6.14 -5.90
N LYS A 104 -15.18 5.29 -4.92
CA LYS A 104 -15.95 5.18 -3.67
C LYS A 104 -15.02 5.20 -2.46
N LEU A 105 -15.46 5.87 -1.39
CA LEU A 105 -14.89 5.72 -0.06
C LEU A 105 -15.60 4.56 0.65
N LYS A 106 -14.83 3.68 1.29
CA LYS A 106 -15.34 2.60 2.13
C LYS A 106 -14.64 2.66 3.49
N VAL A 107 -15.43 2.96 4.54
CA VAL A 107 -14.94 3.04 5.93
C VAL A 107 -15.20 1.70 6.61
N HIS A 108 -14.14 1.07 7.10
CA HIS A 108 -14.15 -0.24 7.73
C HIS A 108 -13.86 -0.13 9.22
N ASP A 109 -14.53 -0.94 10.03
CA ASP A 109 -14.29 -1.01 11.46
C ASP A 109 -12.97 -1.70 11.79
N SER A 110 -12.56 -2.67 10.97
CA SER A 110 -11.26 -3.31 11.11
C SER A 110 -10.12 -2.40 10.65
N ILE A 111 -9.11 -2.25 11.52
CA ILE A 111 -7.86 -1.55 11.19
C ILE A 111 -6.97 -2.34 10.22
N PHE A 112 -7.29 -3.60 9.95
CA PHE A 112 -6.48 -4.46 9.09
C PHE A 112 -6.87 -4.40 7.62
N VAL A 113 -8.08 -3.94 7.27
CA VAL A 113 -8.54 -3.86 5.87
C VAL A 113 -7.60 -3.04 4.98
N PRO A 114 -7.10 -1.85 5.37
CA PRO A 114 -6.10 -1.15 4.56
C PRO A 114 -4.75 -1.87 4.50
N LEU A 115 -4.39 -2.65 5.52
CA LEU A 115 -3.14 -3.41 5.59
C LEU A 115 -3.14 -4.64 4.67
N ALA A 116 -4.29 -5.07 4.16
CA ALA A 116 -4.39 -6.12 3.14
C ALA A 116 -3.49 -5.84 1.92
N LYS A 117 -3.15 -4.59 1.67
CA LYS A 117 -2.19 -4.20 0.63
C LYS A 117 -0.75 -4.64 0.89
N TRP A 118 -0.36 -4.91 2.11
CA TRP A 118 1.01 -5.34 2.41
C TRP A 118 1.40 -6.58 1.61
N ALA A 119 0.52 -7.58 1.54
CA ALA A 119 0.76 -8.77 0.74
C ALA A 119 0.96 -8.44 -0.74
N MET A 120 0.14 -7.56 -1.32
CA MET A 120 0.26 -7.13 -2.71
C MET A 120 1.56 -6.35 -2.95
N LEU A 121 1.92 -5.45 -2.03
CA LEU A 121 3.12 -4.62 -2.13
C LEU A 121 4.38 -5.47 -2.06
N CYS A 122 4.48 -6.39 -1.11
CA CYS A 122 5.63 -7.28 -0.95
C CYS A 122 5.74 -8.31 -2.09
N THR A 123 4.62 -8.74 -2.68
CA THR A 123 4.61 -9.74 -3.75
C THR A 123 4.88 -9.14 -5.13
N GLY A 124 4.33 -7.98 -5.44
CA GLY A 124 4.43 -7.37 -6.77
C GLY A 124 5.20 -6.07 -6.77
N ASN A 125 4.73 -5.07 -5.99
CA ASN A 125 5.22 -3.70 -6.14
C ASN A 125 6.72 -3.54 -5.87
N TYR A 126 7.24 -4.09 -4.78
CA TYR A 126 8.67 -4.01 -4.47
C TYR A 126 9.48 -5.02 -5.27
N ARG A 127 8.92 -6.17 -5.63
CA ARG A 127 9.57 -7.15 -6.51
C ARG A 127 9.69 -6.69 -7.97
N CYS A 128 9.07 -5.55 -8.35
CA CYS A 128 9.40 -4.85 -9.59
C CYS A 128 10.85 -4.34 -9.61
N VAL A 129 11.50 -4.16 -8.46
CA VAL A 129 12.87 -3.68 -8.36
C VAL A 129 13.81 -4.86 -8.56
N ARG A 130 14.54 -4.86 -9.68
CA ARG A 130 15.63 -5.78 -9.95
C ARG A 130 16.95 -5.03 -9.82
N LYS A 131 18.08 -5.74 -9.87
CA LYS A 131 19.42 -5.16 -9.73
C LYS A 131 19.61 -3.98 -10.68
N ASP A 132 19.34 -4.18 -11.96
CA ASP A 132 19.72 -3.24 -13.02
C ASP A 132 18.52 -2.59 -13.73
N ALA A 133 17.30 -3.08 -13.52
CA ALA A 133 16.08 -2.61 -14.18
C ALA A 133 14.84 -2.75 -13.32
N ALA A 134 13.78 -2.05 -13.71
CA ALA A 134 12.44 -2.26 -13.17
C ALA A 134 11.62 -3.12 -14.13
N VAL A 135 10.90 -4.11 -13.59
CA VAL A 135 9.95 -4.93 -14.35
C VAL A 135 8.51 -4.53 -14.03
N SER A 136 7.55 -4.93 -14.87
CA SER A 136 6.13 -4.68 -14.59
C SER A 136 5.64 -5.48 -13.37
N ILE A 137 4.53 -5.01 -12.73
CA ILE A 137 3.91 -5.77 -11.64
C ILE A 137 3.42 -7.13 -12.16
N LYS A 138 2.86 -7.17 -13.39
CA LYS A 138 2.48 -8.42 -14.05
C LYS A 138 3.64 -9.41 -14.09
N GLU A 139 4.79 -8.98 -14.59
CA GLU A 139 5.99 -9.81 -14.67
C GLU A 139 6.48 -10.24 -13.29
N ALA A 140 6.57 -9.32 -12.32
CA ALA A 140 6.99 -9.61 -10.96
C ALA A 140 6.14 -10.68 -10.28
N VAL A 141 4.84 -10.75 -10.60
CA VAL A 141 3.89 -11.70 -10.02
C VAL A 141 3.85 -13.02 -10.80
N HIS A 142 3.85 -12.96 -12.13
CA HIS A 142 3.52 -14.12 -12.96
C HIS A 142 4.73 -14.89 -13.50
N THR A 143 5.96 -14.37 -13.42
CA THR A 143 7.17 -15.12 -13.80
C THR A 143 7.34 -16.38 -12.98
N ASP A 144 7.02 -16.32 -11.68
CA ASP A 144 6.98 -17.46 -10.77
C ASP A 144 5.76 -17.30 -9.85
N LEU A 145 4.67 -17.96 -10.24
CA LEU A 145 3.39 -17.81 -9.56
C LEU A 145 3.38 -18.50 -8.19
N ASP A 146 4.13 -19.60 -8.04
CA ASP A 146 4.21 -20.35 -6.78
C ASP A 146 5.03 -19.59 -5.74
N ALA A 147 6.18 -19.04 -6.13
CA ALA A 147 6.94 -18.15 -5.26
C ALA A 147 6.13 -16.90 -4.89
N SER A 148 5.37 -16.33 -5.83
CA SER A 148 4.49 -15.19 -5.57
C SER A 148 3.36 -15.53 -4.60
N ARG A 149 2.75 -16.71 -4.73
CA ARG A 149 1.74 -17.23 -3.81
C ARG A 149 2.33 -17.43 -2.41
N SER A 150 3.52 -18.00 -2.34
CA SER A 150 4.21 -18.27 -1.08
C SER A 150 4.44 -16.99 -0.27
N ILE A 151 5.08 -15.96 -0.87
CA ILE A 151 5.33 -14.69 -0.16
C ILE A 151 4.03 -13.95 0.17
N TYR A 152 3.03 -13.98 -0.73
CA TYR A 152 1.74 -13.36 -0.51
C TYR A 152 1.04 -13.93 0.72
N ASN A 153 0.93 -15.26 0.79
CA ASN A 153 0.29 -15.95 1.90
C ASN A 153 1.07 -15.75 3.20
N TRP A 154 2.41 -15.79 3.14
CA TRP A 154 3.23 -15.52 4.32
C TRP A 154 2.97 -14.12 4.91
N VAL A 155 2.81 -13.08 4.08
CA VAL A 155 2.45 -11.73 4.57
C VAL A 155 1.01 -11.69 5.09
N ARG A 156 0.06 -12.40 4.46
CA ARG A 156 -1.30 -12.55 4.98
C ARG A 156 -1.30 -13.19 6.37
N ASP A 157 -0.56 -14.27 6.53
CA ASP A 157 -0.46 -15.00 7.80
C ASP A 157 0.17 -14.12 8.89
N LEU A 158 1.14 -13.28 8.54
CA LEU A 158 1.67 -12.24 9.44
C LEU A 158 0.55 -11.28 9.87
N CYS A 159 -0.29 -10.78 8.95
CA CYS A 159 -1.41 -9.90 9.30
C CYS A 159 -2.41 -10.60 10.24
N VAL A 160 -2.71 -11.89 10.00
CA VAL A 160 -3.57 -12.68 10.89
C VAL A 160 -2.94 -12.83 12.27
N ALA A 161 -1.63 -13.10 12.36
CA ALA A 161 -0.90 -13.17 13.62
C ALA A 161 -0.85 -11.83 14.38
N LEU A 162 -1.05 -10.72 13.68
CA LEU A 162 -1.19 -9.38 14.27
C LEU A 162 -2.63 -9.07 14.71
N GLY A 163 -3.62 -9.90 14.37
CA GLY A 163 -5.01 -9.78 14.78
C GLY A 163 -6.01 -9.50 13.65
N ALA A 164 -5.60 -9.56 12.38
CA ALA A 164 -6.51 -9.46 11.26
C ALA A 164 -7.46 -10.66 11.19
N SER A 165 -8.73 -10.41 10.84
CA SER A 165 -9.60 -11.49 10.34
C SER A 165 -9.13 -11.90 8.94
N PRO A 166 -9.20 -13.20 8.58
CA PRO A 166 -8.99 -13.62 7.19
C PRO A 166 -9.88 -12.88 6.19
N ASP A 167 -11.07 -12.45 6.59
CA ASP A 167 -12.03 -11.70 5.76
C ASP A 167 -11.61 -10.24 5.51
N ASP A 168 -10.71 -9.69 6.35
CA ASP A 168 -10.12 -8.37 6.11
C ASP A 168 -9.15 -8.37 4.93
N LEU A 169 -8.67 -9.56 4.53
CA LEU A 169 -7.55 -9.74 3.63
C LEU A 169 -8.02 -10.25 2.25
N VAL A 170 -7.28 -9.86 1.21
CA VAL A 170 -7.61 -10.27 -0.16
C VAL A 170 -6.98 -11.63 -0.46
N PRO A 171 -7.71 -12.60 -1.06
CA PRO A 171 -7.13 -13.86 -1.53
C PRO A 171 -6.09 -13.64 -2.63
N PHE A 172 -5.05 -14.49 -2.67
CA PHE A 172 -3.98 -14.39 -3.67
C PHE A 172 -4.51 -14.46 -5.10
N GLU A 173 -5.46 -15.34 -5.38
CA GLU A 173 -6.02 -15.56 -6.70
C GLU A 173 -6.67 -14.28 -7.27
N LYS A 174 -7.36 -13.53 -6.41
CA LYS A 174 -7.96 -12.25 -6.77
C LYS A 174 -6.90 -11.20 -7.11
N TYR A 175 -5.82 -11.17 -6.33
CA TYR A 175 -4.69 -10.28 -6.60
C TYR A 175 -3.94 -10.69 -7.88
N ALA A 176 -3.62 -11.97 -8.06
CA ALA A 176 -2.94 -12.46 -9.25
C ALA A 176 -3.73 -12.18 -10.52
N ALA A 177 -5.06 -12.38 -10.50
CA ALA A 177 -5.93 -12.03 -11.61
C ALA A 177 -5.86 -10.53 -11.96
N ALA A 178 -5.93 -9.66 -10.94
CA ALA A 178 -5.81 -8.21 -11.13
C ALA A 178 -4.42 -7.80 -11.65
N ALA A 179 -3.35 -8.48 -11.22
CA ALA A 179 -1.98 -8.19 -11.62
C ALA A 179 -1.73 -8.40 -13.12
N ASN A 180 -2.55 -9.20 -13.83
CA ASN A 180 -2.47 -9.34 -15.28
C ASN A 180 -2.65 -8.02 -16.03
N GLY A 181 -3.46 -7.10 -15.50
CA GLY A 181 -3.66 -5.76 -16.06
C GLY A 181 -2.57 -4.75 -15.69
N LEU A 182 -1.66 -5.09 -14.77
CA LEU A 182 -0.65 -4.17 -14.25
C LEU A 182 0.66 -4.25 -15.05
N ILE A 183 0.61 -3.79 -16.29
CA ILE A 183 1.70 -3.89 -17.29
C ILE A 183 2.86 -2.91 -17.10
N ARG A 184 2.78 -2.04 -16.08
CA ARG A 184 3.85 -1.07 -15.76
C ARG A 184 4.52 -1.44 -14.44
N PRO A 185 5.79 -1.00 -14.23
CA PRO A 185 6.42 -1.07 -12.92
C PRO A 185 5.62 -0.29 -11.88
N SER A 186 5.73 -0.68 -10.63
CA SER A 186 5.10 0.02 -9.50
C SER A 186 5.58 1.47 -9.41
N SER A 187 4.80 2.33 -8.73
CA SER A 187 5.21 3.71 -8.46
C SER A 187 6.52 3.77 -7.68
N ALA A 188 6.73 2.86 -6.71
CA ALA A 188 7.97 2.75 -5.96
C ALA A 188 9.17 2.43 -6.87
N ALA A 189 9.05 1.42 -7.75
CA ALA A 189 10.10 1.05 -8.68
C ALA A 189 10.40 2.19 -9.66
N ARG A 190 9.37 2.84 -10.22
CA ARG A 190 9.56 3.99 -11.11
C ARG A 190 10.28 5.16 -10.42
N ALA A 191 9.89 5.49 -9.19
CA ALA A 191 10.56 6.54 -8.43
C ALA A 191 12.02 6.21 -8.15
N LEU A 192 12.31 4.97 -7.75
CA LEU A 192 13.69 4.51 -7.52
C LEU A 192 14.57 4.61 -8.76
N PHE A 193 14.07 4.16 -9.91
CA PHE A 193 14.83 4.22 -11.17
C PHE A 193 14.87 5.63 -11.79
N ALA A 194 14.02 6.55 -11.33
CA ALA A 194 14.09 7.97 -11.62
C ALA A 194 15.02 8.75 -10.66
N GLY A 195 15.73 8.08 -9.74
CA GLY A 195 16.72 8.71 -8.85
C GLY A 195 16.15 9.18 -7.50
N ALA A 196 14.92 8.81 -7.12
CA ALA A 196 14.36 9.22 -5.83
C ALA A 196 15.23 8.73 -4.65
N PRO A 197 15.66 9.62 -3.74
CA PRO A 197 16.49 9.24 -2.59
C PRO A 197 15.69 8.59 -1.46
N ASN A 198 14.36 8.75 -1.47
CA ASN A 198 13.45 8.18 -0.48
C ASN A 198 12.15 7.73 -1.16
N ILE A 199 11.57 6.65 -0.65
CA ILE A 199 10.24 6.12 -1.04
C ILE A 199 9.52 5.62 0.21
N GLU A 200 8.23 5.30 0.12
CA GLU A 200 7.53 4.51 1.14
C GLU A 200 8.17 3.12 1.26
N ARG A 201 8.51 2.68 2.48
CA ARG A 201 9.21 1.42 2.74
C ARG A 201 8.33 0.41 3.48
N VAL A 202 7.19 0.06 2.87
CA VAL A 202 6.31 -0.98 3.43
C VAL A 202 6.99 -2.36 3.44
N ASP A 203 7.86 -2.63 2.47
CA ASP A 203 8.71 -3.83 2.45
C ASP A 203 9.56 -3.96 3.72
N ARG A 204 10.29 -2.90 4.09
CA ARG A 204 11.10 -2.85 5.31
C ARG A 204 10.23 -2.86 6.57
N LEU A 205 9.09 -2.19 6.54
CA LEU A 205 8.15 -2.20 7.66
C LEU A 205 7.64 -3.62 7.95
N VAL A 206 7.19 -4.35 6.91
CA VAL A 206 6.71 -5.73 7.04
C VAL A 206 7.84 -6.65 7.53
N GLN A 207 9.06 -6.52 6.99
CA GLN A 207 10.24 -7.24 7.45
C GLN A 207 10.52 -7.00 8.93
N SER A 208 10.49 -5.73 9.37
CA SER A 208 10.78 -5.35 10.77
C SER A 208 9.70 -5.85 11.74
N ILE A 209 8.43 -5.79 11.34
CA ILE A 209 7.32 -6.33 12.12
C ILE A 209 7.44 -7.85 12.25
N ALA A 210 7.77 -8.55 11.16
CA ALA A 210 7.97 -9.99 11.18
C ALA A 210 9.14 -10.39 12.11
N ALA A 211 10.24 -9.65 12.05
CA ALA A 211 11.40 -9.88 12.92
C ALA A 211 11.07 -9.74 14.42
N GLN A 212 10.17 -8.81 14.81
CA GLN A 212 9.68 -8.71 16.19
C GLN A 212 8.91 -9.97 16.65
N ARG A 213 8.41 -10.77 15.72
CA ARG A 213 7.72 -12.05 15.96
C ARG A 213 8.64 -13.27 15.76
N GLY A 214 9.93 -13.06 15.54
CA GLY A 214 10.88 -14.14 15.25
C GLY A 214 10.68 -14.76 13.86
N LEU A 215 9.93 -14.11 12.96
CA LEU A 215 9.63 -14.61 11.61
C LEU A 215 10.58 -13.98 10.58
N ARG A 216 10.95 -14.79 9.57
CA ARG A 216 11.77 -14.36 8.43
C ARG A 216 11.25 -14.95 7.13
N ASN A 217 11.51 -14.24 6.02
CA ASN A 217 11.21 -14.72 4.68
C ASN A 217 12.33 -14.27 3.73
N ALA A 218 13.04 -15.23 3.12
CA ALA A 218 14.21 -14.97 2.29
C ALA A 218 13.88 -14.09 1.05
N VAL A 219 12.70 -14.27 0.45
CA VAL A 219 12.26 -13.48 -0.71
C VAL A 219 12.04 -12.02 -0.31
N LEU A 220 11.46 -11.79 0.88
CA LEU A 220 11.29 -10.42 1.40
C LEU A 220 12.63 -9.80 1.74
N ASP A 221 13.53 -10.54 2.38
CA ASP A 221 14.87 -10.06 2.75
C ASP A 221 15.67 -9.67 1.50
N GLU A 222 15.65 -10.46 0.43
CA GLU A 222 16.26 -10.14 -0.85
C GLU A 222 15.62 -8.89 -1.49
N THR A 223 14.30 -8.80 -1.46
CA THR A 223 13.57 -7.64 -2.00
C THR A 223 13.96 -6.36 -1.28
N VAL A 224 14.02 -6.38 0.07
CA VAL A 224 14.45 -5.23 0.88
C VAL A 224 15.88 -4.84 0.55
N ALA A 225 16.79 -5.82 0.40
CA ALA A 225 18.19 -5.56 0.07
C ALA A 225 18.35 -4.90 -1.31
N LEU A 226 17.59 -5.31 -2.33
CA LEU A 226 17.60 -4.69 -3.66
C LEU A 226 17.11 -3.23 -3.61
N VAL A 227 16.04 -2.99 -2.87
CA VAL A 227 15.50 -1.62 -2.69
C VAL A 227 16.51 -0.73 -1.95
N ASP A 228 17.15 -1.25 -0.89
CA ASP A 228 18.16 -0.52 -0.13
C ASP A 228 19.37 -0.17 -0.98
N ALA A 229 19.89 -1.14 -1.74
CA ALA A 229 21.02 -0.92 -2.62
C ALA A 229 20.73 0.19 -3.65
N ARG A 230 19.52 0.19 -4.22
CA ARG A 230 19.12 1.23 -5.17
C ARG A 230 18.97 2.60 -4.54
N LEU A 231 18.39 2.68 -3.33
CA LEU A 231 18.27 3.93 -2.58
C LEU A 231 19.65 4.49 -2.22
N GLU A 232 20.59 3.63 -1.85
CA GLU A 232 21.95 4.06 -1.53
C GLU A 232 22.67 4.65 -2.76
N LEU A 233 22.54 4.03 -3.94
CA LEU A 233 23.05 4.57 -5.19
C LEU A 233 22.45 5.96 -5.50
N ASN A 234 21.13 6.10 -5.35
CA ASN A 234 20.45 7.36 -5.60
C ASN A 234 20.89 8.48 -4.65
N ARG A 235 21.08 8.16 -3.36
CA ARG A 235 21.56 9.13 -2.36
C ARG A 235 22.99 9.58 -2.63
N LYS A 236 23.86 8.66 -3.04
CA LYS A 236 25.24 9.00 -3.44
C LYS A 236 25.29 9.86 -4.70
N ALA A 237 24.34 9.69 -5.61
CA ALA A 237 24.28 10.51 -6.83
C ALA A 237 23.66 11.90 -6.60
N ALA A 238 22.94 12.10 -5.49
CA ALA A 238 22.30 13.37 -5.12
C ALA A 238 23.15 14.20 -4.13
N ALA A 239 24.23 13.64 -3.57
CA ALA A 239 25.17 14.28 -2.66
C ALA A 239 26.31 14.95 -3.43
#